data_15247d78317cfb5dd14c88c3532ca487
#
_entry.id   15247d78317cfb5dd14c88c3532ca487
#
_cell.length_a   1.000
_cell.length_b   1.000
_cell.length_c   1.000
_cell.angle_alpha   90.00
_cell.angle_beta   90.00
_cell.angle_gamma   90.00
#
_symmetry.space_group_name_H-M   'P 1'
#
loop_
_entity.id
_entity.type
_entity.pdbx_description
1 polymer ?
#
loop_
_entity_poly.entity_id
_entity_poly.type
_entity_poly.pdbx_seq_one_letter_code
_entity_poly.pdbx_strand_id
1 'polypeptide(L)'
;MTLPKTFRKAVVLGIDGLDPAMCAALMAKGGLPHLAGLAASGLFTRLHTASPAQSPVAWTCLATGANPGTHGVFDFIVRDVGSYLPRLSLTRPGPGGVPQPAYDTPTFFDAAVRAGLPVTAVRWPVTYPPVFAGAKVLAGLGAPDVKGRLGNYVSYVEQDPGQGGGRGRVEAVRFADGRAVLALEGPPAMVAGKRAPSVAALELTRRDGRLGYHVGETAGELAPGAWSPYLRLRFDLGEGRVVFGLTRLFLERLEPLSLYCGPIQIDPDAPNLPIAQPLSYAGELSAALGGPYSTLGMPEETKGLTDGVVTDEAFLAFCDDVTRERENMLAHELGRLREGLLAVVFDTSDRIQHCFWRLHDPTHPLHDPAEARRLGPVIEEHLVRMDAAVGLAKEACGEDTALFVCSDHGFCSYTRSVQLNAWLAQAGYLALRPHDPADSGELFKHVDWSQTRAYALGFGSIYLNLAGREPQGVVAPGEPAQTLSAEIAARLLETTDAGTPAVAAVHQKAALYAGARAAQAPDLVVGLRPPYRVAWTSAIGGTGGDVFTDNRQKWSGDHCVDAAFVPGSLFTNLPLAAPEGGTAQTRLAATVCDALGLAPLAGMERGLSRK
;
A
#
# COMPACT_ATOMS: atom_id res chain seq x y z
N MET A 1 1.03 -2.41 44.72
CA MET A 1 0.54 -2.51 43.34
C MET A 1 1.06 -3.83 42.80
N THR A 2 0.20 -4.81 42.57
CA THR A 2 0.56 -6.05 41.88
C THR A 2 0.94 -5.67 40.45
N LEU A 3 2.12 -6.09 40.00
CA LEU A 3 2.52 -5.96 38.60
C LEU A 3 1.41 -6.55 37.71
N PRO A 4 1.01 -5.87 36.66
CA PRO A 4 -0.03 -6.37 35.77
C PRO A 4 0.39 -7.73 35.20
N LYS A 5 -0.56 -8.66 35.06
CA LYS A 5 -0.34 -9.97 34.41
C LYS A 5 0.36 -9.73 33.06
N THR A 6 1.58 -10.19 32.90
CA THR A 6 2.31 -10.17 31.64
C THR A 6 1.95 -11.41 30.84
N PHE A 7 1.91 -11.28 29.53
CA PHE A 7 1.61 -12.39 28.63
C PHE A 7 2.93 -12.98 28.11
N ARG A 8 2.94 -14.28 27.92
CA ARG A 8 4.10 -14.96 27.34
C ARG A 8 4.17 -14.76 25.82
N LYS A 9 3.02 -14.53 25.21
CA LYS A 9 2.84 -14.38 23.76
C LYS A 9 2.04 -13.12 23.44
N ALA A 10 2.36 -12.47 22.32
CA ALA A 10 1.51 -11.47 21.69
C ALA A 10 1.29 -11.82 20.22
N VAL A 11 0.06 -11.70 19.77
CA VAL A 11 -0.32 -11.81 18.36
C VAL A 11 -0.92 -10.47 17.93
N VAL A 12 -0.40 -9.89 16.85
CA VAL A 12 -0.89 -8.66 16.26
C VAL A 12 -1.35 -8.96 14.83
N LEU A 13 -2.65 -8.93 14.59
CA LEU A 13 -3.22 -9.05 13.26
C LEU A 13 -3.51 -7.64 12.73
N GLY A 14 -2.87 -7.28 11.64
CA GLY A 14 -3.19 -6.08 10.87
C GLY A 14 -4.20 -6.44 9.78
N ILE A 15 -5.31 -5.69 9.70
CA ILE A 15 -6.27 -5.79 8.60
C ILE A 15 -6.37 -4.39 8.01
N ASP A 16 -5.79 -4.22 6.84
CA ASP A 16 -5.69 -2.92 6.16
C ASP A 16 -7.09 -2.41 5.77
N GLY A 17 -7.40 -1.17 6.13
CA GLY A 17 -8.68 -0.58 5.81
C GLY A 17 -9.89 -1.08 6.63
N LEU A 18 -9.69 -1.65 7.84
CA LEU A 18 -10.78 -2.14 8.68
C LEU A 18 -11.53 -0.98 9.35
N ASP A 19 -12.58 -0.50 8.70
CA ASP A 19 -13.39 0.64 9.16
C ASP A 19 -14.24 0.31 10.40
N PRO A 20 -14.18 1.11 11.49
CA PRO A 20 -14.90 0.83 12.73
C PRO A 20 -16.41 0.93 12.61
N ALA A 21 -16.96 1.76 11.72
CA ALA A 21 -18.41 1.88 11.54
C ALA A 21 -18.94 0.67 10.78
N MET A 22 -18.21 0.20 9.76
CA MET A 22 -18.54 -1.02 9.02
C MET A 22 -18.45 -2.25 9.94
N CYS A 23 -17.40 -2.34 10.77
CA CYS A 23 -17.28 -3.38 11.80
C CYS A 23 -18.48 -3.38 12.74
N ALA A 24 -18.86 -2.23 13.29
CA ALA A 24 -19.98 -2.12 14.20
C ALA A 24 -21.30 -2.56 13.54
N ALA A 25 -21.54 -2.15 12.29
CA ALA A 25 -22.72 -2.54 11.53
C ALA A 25 -22.77 -4.04 11.26
N LEU A 26 -21.66 -4.66 10.87
CA LEU A 26 -21.59 -6.10 10.62
C LEU A 26 -21.68 -6.92 11.92
N MET A 27 -21.04 -6.49 13.00
CA MET A 27 -21.20 -7.13 14.31
C MET A 27 -22.64 -7.12 14.78
N ALA A 28 -23.35 -6.00 14.62
CA ALA A 28 -24.77 -5.89 14.97
C ALA A 28 -25.67 -6.84 14.18
N LYS A 29 -25.29 -7.19 12.96
CA LYS A 29 -25.95 -8.20 12.10
C LYS A 29 -25.50 -9.65 12.42
N GLY A 30 -24.52 -9.85 13.32
CA GLY A 30 -23.95 -11.17 13.62
C GLY A 30 -22.93 -11.66 12.59
N GLY A 31 -22.49 -10.82 11.66
CA GLY A 31 -21.55 -11.18 10.59
C GLY A 31 -20.09 -11.28 11.03
N LEU A 32 -19.71 -10.70 12.18
CA LEU A 32 -18.33 -10.71 12.70
C LEU A 32 -18.29 -11.23 14.15
N PRO A 33 -18.58 -12.54 14.38
CA PRO A 33 -18.72 -13.08 15.73
C PRO A 33 -17.40 -13.09 16.53
N HIS A 34 -16.24 -13.24 15.89
CA HIS A 34 -14.95 -13.29 16.58
C HIS A 34 -14.50 -11.90 17.03
N LEU A 35 -14.65 -10.87 16.20
CA LEU A 35 -14.42 -9.46 16.56
C LEU A 35 -15.41 -8.99 17.62
N ALA A 36 -16.70 -9.36 17.51
CA ALA A 36 -17.70 -9.09 18.53
C ALA A 36 -17.32 -9.72 19.89
N GLY A 37 -16.79 -10.94 19.87
CA GLY A 37 -16.28 -11.60 21.06
C GLY A 37 -15.11 -10.88 21.70
N LEU A 38 -14.16 -10.35 20.92
CA LEU A 38 -13.06 -9.51 21.42
C LEU A 38 -13.58 -8.19 22.01
N ALA A 39 -14.50 -7.53 21.33
CA ALA A 39 -15.13 -6.30 21.82
C ALA A 39 -15.83 -6.50 23.18
N ALA A 40 -16.53 -7.63 23.35
CA ALA A 40 -17.26 -7.95 24.58
C ALA A 40 -16.35 -8.33 25.75
N SER A 41 -15.23 -9.01 25.49
CA SER A 41 -14.32 -9.52 26.52
C SER A 41 -13.15 -8.57 26.84
N GLY A 42 -12.84 -7.61 25.97
CA GLY A 42 -11.68 -6.75 26.12
C GLY A 42 -11.95 -5.29 25.71
N LEU A 43 -11.49 -4.91 24.52
CA LEU A 43 -11.68 -3.57 23.96
C LEU A 43 -11.98 -3.62 22.46
N PHE A 44 -12.95 -2.80 22.04
CA PHE A 44 -13.10 -2.26 20.70
C PHE A 44 -13.05 -0.74 20.77
N THR A 45 -12.23 -0.09 19.96
CA THR A 45 -12.12 1.36 19.88
C THR A 45 -11.66 1.83 18.50
N ARG A 46 -11.93 3.09 18.17
CA ARG A 46 -11.39 3.74 16.99
C ARG A 46 -9.90 4.01 17.18
N LEU A 47 -9.09 3.80 16.17
CA LEU A 47 -7.72 4.27 16.06
C LEU A 47 -7.66 5.52 15.17
N HIS A 48 -7.35 6.67 15.77
CA HIS A 48 -7.10 7.87 15.00
C HIS A 48 -5.85 7.66 14.14
N THR A 49 -6.04 7.69 12.84
CA THR A 49 -4.96 7.46 11.87
C THR A 49 -4.04 8.67 11.72
N ALA A 50 -2.93 8.49 11.01
CA ALA A 50 -1.97 9.56 10.71
C ALA A 50 -2.57 10.57 9.72
N SER A 51 -1.99 11.77 9.67
CA SER A 51 -2.24 12.76 8.62
C SER A 51 -0.96 12.96 7.77
N PRO A 52 -1.05 12.68 6.46
CA PRO A 52 -2.18 12.12 5.73
C PRO A 52 -2.45 10.64 6.10
N ALA A 53 -3.71 10.20 5.92
CA ALA A 53 -4.16 8.83 6.21
C ALA A 53 -3.67 7.85 5.14
N GLN A 54 -2.37 7.61 5.11
CA GLN A 54 -1.67 6.77 4.13
C GLN A 54 -1.08 5.53 4.80
N SER A 55 -1.28 4.34 4.22
CA SER A 55 -0.78 3.08 4.79
C SER A 55 0.71 3.13 5.17
N PRO A 56 1.64 3.67 4.35
CA PRO A 56 3.05 3.76 4.77
C PRO A 56 3.25 4.59 6.05
N VAL A 57 2.50 5.67 6.21
CA VAL A 57 2.59 6.55 7.38
C VAL A 57 1.99 5.87 8.60
N ALA A 58 0.76 5.36 8.44
CA ALA A 58 -0.02 4.77 9.50
C ALA A 58 0.61 3.49 10.06
N TRP A 59 1.02 2.54 9.20
CA TRP A 59 1.71 1.31 9.62
C TRP A 59 3.05 1.59 10.29
N THR A 60 3.78 2.65 9.85
CA THR A 60 5.01 3.07 10.52
C THR A 60 4.71 3.67 11.90
N CYS A 61 3.66 4.48 12.05
CA CYS A 61 3.21 4.97 13.36
C CYS A 61 2.81 3.82 14.29
N LEU A 62 2.06 2.81 13.79
CA LEU A 62 1.67 1.62 14.54
C LEU A 62 2.89 0.82 15.03
N ALA A 63 3.90 0.64 14.17
CA ALA A 63 5.10 -0.12 14.50
C ALA A 63 6.04 0.61 15.48
N THR A 64 6.25 1.91 15.25
CA THR A 64 7.22 2.71 16.00
C THR A 64 6.64 3.35 17.27
N GLY A 65 5.31 3.47 17.35
CA GLY A 65 4.66 4.24 18.40
C GLY A 65 5.02 5.72 18.37
N ALA A 66 5.47 6.24 17.24
CA ALA A 66 6.01 7.59 17.10
C ALA A 66 5.27 8.40 16.03
N ASN A 67 5.33 9.71 16.17
CA ASN A 67 4.81 10.69 15.21
C ASN A 67 5.65 10.70 13.92
N PRO A 68 5.05 10.98 12.73
CA PRO A 68 5.79 11.08 11.46
C PRO A 68 6.98 12.04 11.47
N GLY A 69 6.94 13.10 12.26
CA GLY A 69 8.09 13.99 12.47
C GLY A 69 9.28 13.33 13.16
N THR A 70 9.09 12.17 13.78
CA THR A 70 10.16 11.35 14.37
C THR A 70 10.67 10.31 13.38
N HIS A 71 9.78 9.50 12.74
CA HIS A 71 10.21 8.43 11.85
C HIS A 71 10.47 8.87 10.39
N GLY A 72 9.95 10.01 9.95
CA GLY A 72 10.28 10.62 8.65
C GLY A 72 9.52 10.06 7.45
N VAL A 73 8.47 9.25 7.65
CA VAL A 73 7.55 8.81 6.59
C VAL A 73 6.33 9.72 6.63
N PHE A 74 6.12 10.56 5.61
CA PHE A 74 5.13 11.63 5.65
C PHE A 74 3.95 11.43 4.68
N ASP A 75 4.11 10.60 3.65
CA ASP A 75 3.10 10.32 2.63
C ASP A 75 3.53 9.07 1.87
N PHE A 76 2.73 8.54 0.96
CA PHE A 76 3.12 7.48 0.03
C PHE A 76 4.13 8.00 -1.00
N ILE A 77 3.89 9.21 -1.51
CA ILE A 77 4.75 9.90 -2.47
C ILE A 77 5.29 11.16 -1.80
N VAL A 78 6.60 11.28 -1.72
CA VAL A 78 7.29 12.44 -1.15
C VAL A 78 8.24 13.05 -2.17
N ARG A 79 8.62 14.29 -1.95
CA ARG A 79 9.57 14.98 -2.83
C ARG A 79 11.01 14.50 -2.62
N ASP A 80 11.77 14.50 -3.67
CA ASP A 80 13.23 14.58 -3.59
C ASP A 80 13.63 16.06 -3.44
N VAL A 81 14.30 16.38 -2.33
CA VAL A 81 14.65 17.77 -2.00
C VAL A 81 15.59 18.40 -3.03
N GLY A 82 16.46 17.59 -3.65
CA GLY A 82 17.45 18.08 -4.61
C GLY A 82 16.92 18.33 -6.03
N SER A 83 15.75 17.77 -6.37
CA SER A 83 15.25 17.80 -7.75
C SER A 83 13.77 18.17 -7.90
N TYR A 84 13.01 18.33 -6.81
CA TYR A 84 11.54 18.44 -6.75
C TYR A 84 10.80 17.18 -7.22
N LEU A 85 11.48 16.19 -7.77
CA LEU A 85 10.83 15.01 -8.34
C LEU A 85 10.14 14.15 -7.28
N PRO A 86 9.02 13.52 -7.61
CA PRO A 86 8.37 12.57 -6.73
C PRO A 86 9.20 11.30 -6.55
N ARG A 87 9.21 10.79 -5.33
CA ARG A 87 9.72 9.46 -5.00
C ARG A 87 8.79 8.76 -4.03
N LEU A 88 8.80 7.44 -4.05
CA LEU A 88 8.08 6.66 -3.06
C LEU A 88 8.78 6.75 -1.69
N SER A 89 7.97 6.80 -0.63
CA SER A 89 8.48 6.82 0.74
C SER A 89 8.78 5.44 1.33
N LEU A 90 8.59 4.38 0.54
CA LEU A 90 8.70 2.98 0.98
C LEU A 90 10.14 2.54 1.28
N THR A 91 11.12 3.26 0.72
CA THR A 91 12.56 3.09 0.99
C THR A 91 13.27 4.43 0.94
N ARG A 92 14.48 4.48 1.47
CA ARG A 92 15.41 5.61 1.28
C ARG A 92 16.53 5.21 0.30
N PRO A 93 17.02 6.13 -0.53
CA PRO A 93 18.22 5.86 -1.31
C PRO A 93 19.43 5.69 -0.39
N GLY A 94 20.19 4.63 -0.60
CA GLY A 94 21.43 4.36 0.12
C GLY A 94 22.66 4.44 -0.77
N PRO A 95 23.86 4.22 -0.21
CA PRO A 95 25.12 4.22 -0.96
C PRO A 95 25.06 3.25 -2.14
N GLY A 96 25.55 3.70 -3.30
CA GLY A 96 25.58 2.88 -4.52
C GLY A 96 24.20 2.56 -5.09
N GLY A 97 23.14 3.27 -4.67
CA GLY A 97 21.78 3.02 -5.12
C GLY A 97 21.09 1.83 -4.45
N VAL A 98 21.69 1.25 -3.41
CA VAL A 98 21.09 0.15 -2.64
C VAL A 98 19.97 0.70 -1.76
N PRO A 99 18.73 0.18 -1.85
CA PRO A 99 17.64 0.63 -1.01
C PRO A 99 17.94 0.44 0.49
N GLN A 100 17.57 1.44 1.29
CA GLN A 100 17.63 1.40 2.74
C GLN A 100 16.20 1.43 3.30
N PRO A 101 15.96 0.93 4.53
CA PRO A 101 14.67 1.07 5.18
C PRO A 101 14.16 2.51 5.15
N ALA A 102 12.86 2.71 5.00
CA ALA A 102 12.25 4.04 4.95
C ALA A 102 12.50 4.85 6.24
N TYR A 103 12.62 4.16 7.36
CA TYR A 103 12.86 4.73 8.70
C TYR A 103 13.90 3.92 9.47
N ASP A 104 14.44 4.54 10.51
CA ASP A 104 15.41 3.96 11.46
C ASP A 104 14.94 4.09 12.93
N THR A 105 13.73 4.59 13.13
CA THR A 105 13.09 4.66 14.44
C THR A 105 12.78 3.25 14.95
N PRO A 106 13.19 2.89 16.17
CA PRO A 106 12.93 1.58 16.71
C PRO A 106 11.44 1.25 16.82
N THR A 107 11.10 -0.02 16.64
CA THR A 107 9.74 -0.55 16.63
C THR A 107 9.46 -1.42 17.84
N PHE A 108 8.20 -1.83 18.05
CA PHE A 108 7.88 -2.84 19.07
C PHE A 108 8.50 -4.22 18.76
N PHE A 109 8.84 -4.51 17.49
CA PHE A 109 9.64 -5.68 17.12
C PHE A 109 11.04 -5.60 17.71
N ASP A 110 11.69 -4.43 17.60
CA ASP A 110 13.01 -4.20 18.18
C ASP A 110 12.99 -4.31 19.71
N ALA A 111 11.91 -3.86 20.35
CA ALA A 111 11.75 -4.00 21.80
C ALA A 111 11.72 -5.48 22.21
N ALA A 112 10.95 -6.30 21.49
CA ALA A 112 10.86 -7.74 21.76
C ALA A 112 12.18 -8.47 21.48
N VAL A 113 12.85 -8.18 20.35
CA VAL A 113 14.16 -8.76 20.03
C VAL A 113 15.22 -8.39 21.06
N ARG A 114 15.29 -7.12 21.49
CA ARG A 114 16.24 -6.68 22.53
C ARG A 114 16.03 -7.34 23.89
N ALA A 115 14.79 -7.76 24.16
CA ALA A 115 14.45 -8.54 25.35
C ALA A 115 14.73 -10.04 25.19
N GLY A 116 15.25 -10.49 24.05
CA GLY A 116 15.56 -11.89 23.76
C GLY A 116 14.33 -12.72 23.39
N LEU A 117 13.18 -12.10 23.09
CA LEU A 117 11.97 -12.81 22.68
C LEU A 117 12.03 -13.15 21.18
N PRO A 118 11.55 -14.33 20.78
CA PRO A 118 11.32 -14.65 19.37
C PRO A 118 10.32 -13.68 18.74
N VAL A 119 10.63 -13.20 17.55
CA VAL A 119 9.76 -12.30 16.77
C VAL A 119 9.58 -12.84 15.37
N THR A 120 8.33 -12.93 14.93
CA THR A 120 7.97 -13.20 13.54
C THR A 120 7.04 -12.09 13.03
N ALA A 121 7.40 -11.46 11.92
CA ALA A 121 6.58 -10.46 11.25
C ALA A 121 6.34 -10.86 9.78
N VAL A 122 5.10 -11.08 9.41
CA VAL A 122 4.70 -11.48 8.07
C VAL A 122 3.95 -10.33 7.42
N ARG A 123 4.51 -9.80 6.33
CA ARG A 123 3.87 -8.76 5.51
C ARG A 123 3.61 -7.42 6.20
N TRP A 124 4.27 -7.13 7.33
CA TRP A 124 4.14 -5.80 7.92
C TRP A 124 4.61 -4.73 6.92
N PRO A 125 3.78 -3.70 6.64
CA PRO A 125 4.11 -2.68 5.64
C PRO A 125 5.38 -1.89 5.98
N VAL A 126 6.07 -1.40 4.94
CA VAL A 126 7.29 -0.56 5.03
C VAL A 126 8.44 -1.27 5.77
N THR A 127 8.51 -2.59 5.67
CA THR A 127 9.61 -3.40 6.25
C THR A 127 10.66 -3.83 5.22
N TYR A 128 10.58 -3.35 3.98
CA TYR A 128 11.61 -3.63 2.95
C TYR A 128 12.68 -2.53 2.91
N PRO A 129 13.96 -2.88 2.76
CA PRO A 129 14.55 -4.19 3.05
C PRO A 129 14.48 -4.49 4.56
N PRO A 130 14.20 -5.75 4.99
CA PRO A 130 14.11 -6.08 6.40
C PRO A 130 15.50 -6.06 7.05
N VAL A 131 15.61 -5.33 8.17
CA VAL A 131 16.87 -5.15 8.92
C VAL A 131 16.70 -5.46 10.42
N PHE A 132 15.73 -6.30 10.75
CA PHE A 132 15.40 -6.68 12.13
C PHE A 132 16.28 -7.85 12.60
N ALA A 133 17.51 -7.56 13.00
CA ALA A 133 18.44 -8.61 13.45
C ALA A 133 17.85 -9.44 14.62
N GLY A 134 17.76 -10.75 14.42
CA GLY A 134 17.19 -11.67 15.41
C GLY A 134 15.69 -11.95 15.25
N ALA A 135 15.00 -11.28 14.32
CA ALA A 135 13.61 -11.57 13.97
C ALA A 135 13.50 -12.38 12.67
N LYS A 136 12.39 -13.11 12.51
CA LYS A 136 11.93 -13.61 11.21
C LYS A 136 10.99 -12.57 10.60
N VAL A 137 11.32 -12.05 9.42
CA VAL A 137 10.51 -11.04 8.74
C VAL A 137 10.33 -11.41 7.28
N LEU A 138 9.09 -11.49 6.81
CA LEU A 138 8.75 -11.40 5.40
C LEU A 138 8.25 -9.98 5.11
N ALA A 139 8.94 -9.25 4.24
CA ALA A 139 8.62 -7.87 3.94
C ALA A 139 7.21 -7.71 3.33
N GLY A 140 6.50 -6.66 3.76
CA GLY A 140 5.20 -6.25 3.24
C GLY A 140 5.28 -5.19 2.15
N LEU A 141 4.38 -4.22 2.20
CA LEU A 141 4.34 -3.06 1.30
C LEU A 141 5.73 -2.44 1.16
N GLY A 142 6.19 -2.31 -0.08
CA GLY A 142 7.54 -1.86 -0.42
C GLY A 142 8.45 -2.99 -0.94
N ALA A 143 8.11 -4.27 -0.75
CA ALA A 143 8.83 -5.38 -1.39
C ALA A 143 8.73 -5.28 -2.91
N PRO A 144 9.87 -5.26 -3.64
CA PRO A 144 9.90 -4.96 -5.06
C PRO A 144 9.69 -6.20 -5.94
N ASP A 145 9.59 -5.95 -7.25
CA ASP A 145 9.73 -6.98 -8.29
C ASP A 145 11.18 -7.47 -8.44
N VAL A 146 11.40 -8.42 -9.31
CA VAL A 146 12.73 -9.00 -9.61
C VAL A 146 13.75 -7.97 -10.11
N LYS A 147 13.29 -6.80 -10.60
CA LYS A 147 14.10 -5.68 -11.08
C LYS A 147 14.36 -4.60 -10.01
N GLY A 148 13.82 -4.78 -8.80
CA GLY A 148 13.91 -3.79 -7.72
C GLY A 148 12.95 -2.61 -7.87
N ARG A 149 11.80 -2.79 -8.53
CA ARG A 149 10.76 -1.78 -8.77
C ARG A 149 9.44 -2.21 -8.12
N LEU A 150 8.41 -1.34 -8.14
CA LEU A 150 7.06 -1.74 -7.70
C LEU A 150 6.42 -2.80 -8.60
N GLY A 151 6.97 -3.03 -9.78
CA GLY A 151 6.41 -3.90 -10.78
C GLY A 151 5.39 -3.19 -11.67
N ASN A 152 5.15 -3.76 -12.83
CA ASN A 152 4.08 -3.38 -13.75
C ASN A 152 3.74 -4.58 -14.63
N TYR A 153 2.49 -4.69 -15.04
CA TYR A 153 2.07 -5.75 -15.94
C TYR A 153 2.44 -5.45 -17.40
N VAL A 154 2.40 -6.48 -18.23
CA VAL A 154 2.46 -6.38 -19.69
C VAL A 154 1.20 -7.02 -20.27
N SER A 155 0.51 -6.29 -21.15
CA SER A 155 -0.61 -6.81 -21.92
C SER A 155 -0.13 -7.21 -23.32
N TYR A 156 -0.28 -8.48 -23.66
CA TYR A 156 0.05 -9.02 -24.98
C TYR A 156 -1.22 -9.15 -25.82
N VAL A 157 -1.26 -8.48 -26.96
CA VAL A 157 -2.46 -8.39 -27.81
C VAL A 157 -2.13 -8.64 -29.28
N GLU A 158 -3.05 -9.25 -30.04
CA GLU A 158 -2.91 -9.39 -31.50
C GLU A 158 -3.37 -8.17 -32.25
N GLN A 159 -4.37 -7.48 -31.73
CA GLN A 159 -4.88 -6.25 -32.30
C GLN A 159 -4.57 -5.12 -31.33
N ASP A 160 -3.80 -4.15 -31.79
CA ASP A 160 -3.53 -2.96 -30.98
C ASP A 160 -4.88 -2.28 -30.68
N PRO A 161 -5.25 -2.14 -29.39
CA PRO A 161 -6.50 -1.47 -29.02
C PRO A 161 -6.51 0.03 -29.35
N GLY A 162 -5.44 0.53 -30.02
CA GLY A 162 -5.21 1.95 -30.24
C GLY A 162 -4.62 2.61 -28.99
N GLN A 163 -4.44 3.93 -29.01
CA GLN A 163 -3.99 4.70 -27.83
C GLN A 163 -5.10 4.78 -26.77
N GLY A 164 -5.50 3.63 -26.24
CA GLY A 164 -6.25 3.55 -25.00
C GLY A 164 -5.30 3.91 -23.86
N GLY A 165 -5.66 4.89 -23.03
CA GLY A 165 -4.82 5.48 -22.01
C GLY A 165 -4.46 4.56 -20.84
N GLY A 166 -4.22 3.26 -21.07
CA GLY A 166 -3.73 2.29 -20.10
C GLY A 166 -2.31 2.60 -19.66
N ARG A 167 -2.03 2.41 -18.36
CA ARG A 167 -0.71 2.68 -17.77
C ARG A 167 0.25 1.48 -17.84
N GLY A 168 -0.24 0.31 -18.28
CA GLY A 168 0.55 -0.87 -18.53
C GLY A 168 1.28 -0.82 -19.88
N ARG A 169 2.30 -1.65 -20.04
CA ARG A 169 2.98 -1.87 -21.32
C ARG A 169 2.11 -2.78 -22.19
N VAL A 170 1.78 -2.32 -23.40
CA VAL A 170 1.08 -3.13 -24.40
C VAL A 170 2.07 -3.60 -25.44
N GLU A 171 2.07 -4.89 -25.75
CA GLU A 171 2.95 -5.51 -26.77
C GLU A 171 2.11 -6.27 -27.77
N ALA A 172 2.38 -6.02 -29.06
CA ALA A 172 1.75 -6.74 -30.15
C ALA A 172 2.32 -8.16 -30.27
N VAL A 173 1.43 -9.13 -30.41
CA VAL A 173 1.76 -10.53 -30.63
C VAL A 173 1.33 -10.96 -32.03
N ARG A 174 2.16 -11.74 -32.70
CA ARG A 174 1.82 -12.37 -33.97
C ARG A 174 1.99 -13.87 -33.85
N PHE A 175 0.94 -14.60 -34.19
CA PHE A 175 0.99 -16.04 -34.32
C PHE A 175 1.37 -16.44 -35.75
N ALA A 176 2.31 -17.38 -35.86
CA ALA A 176 2.63 -18.08 -37.11
C ALA A 176 2.35 -19.56 -36.89
N ASP A 177 1.50 -20.14 -37.70
CA ASP A 177 1.09 -21.56 -37.59
C ASP A 177 0.60 -21.94 -36.17
N GLY A 178 -0.18 -21.04 -35.57
CA GLY A 178 -0.73 -21.24 -34.22
C GLY A 178 0.28 -21.12 -33.09
N ARG A 179 1.49 -20.61 -33.35
CA ARG A 179 2.57 -20.44 -32.34
C ARG A 179 3.05 -19.01 -32.26
N ALA A 180 3.41 -18.56 -31.06
CA ALA A 180 4.08 -17.29 -30.81
C ALA A 180 5.12 -17.45 -29.69
N VAL A 181 6.11 -16.57 -29.66
CA VAL A 181 7.11 -16.52 -28.58
C VAL A 181 7.16 -15.10 -28.04
N LEU A 182 6.98 -14.97 -26.74
CA LEU A 182 7.07 -13.71 -26.00
C LEU A 182 8.40 -13.61 -25.28
N ALA A 183 8.96 -12.40 -25.24
CA ALA A 183 10.18 -12.08 -24.53
C ALA A 183 9.84 -11.44 -23.18
N LEU A 184 9.88 -12.21 -22.09
CA LEU A 184 9.65 -11.70 -20.74
C LEU A 184 10.96 -11.08 -20.20
N GLU A 185 10.96 -9.75 -20.03
CA GLU A 185 12.15 -9.01 -19.61
C GLU A 185 12.41 -9.14 -18.10
N GLY A 186 13.57 -9.68 -17.76
CA GLY A 186 14.10 -9.79 -16.40
C GLY A 186 15.02 -8.64 -15.98
N PRO A 187 15.83 -8.85 -14.92
CA PRO A 187 16.83 -7.90 -14.46
C PRO A 187 17.89 -7.62 -15.54
N PRO A 188 18.60 -6.48 -15.47
CA PRO A 188 19.67 -6.17 -16.40
C PRO A 188 20.81 -7.21 -16.36
N ALA A 189 21.22 -7.69 -17.53
CA ALA A 189 22.36 -8.58 -17.74
C ALA A 189 23.53 -7.83 -18.36
N MET A 190 24.74 -8.36 -18.20
CA MET A 190 25.93 -7.93 -18.94
C MET A 190 26.15 -8.87 -20.12
N VAL A 191 25.87 -8.40 -21.33
CA VAL A 191 26.05 -9.15 -22.58
C VAL A 191 27.13 -8.48 -23.41
N ALA A 192 28.23 -9.17 -23.66
CA ALA A 192 29.38 -8.63 -24.40
C ALA A 192 29.85 -7.23 -23.88
N GLY A 193 29.91 -7.06 -22.57
CA GLY A 193 30.32 -5.81 -21.92
C GLY A 193 29.27 -4.65 -21.96
N LYS A 194 28.09 -4.91 -22.50
CA LYS A 194 26.98 -3.92 -22.52
C LYS A 194 25.84 -4.37 -21.62
N ARG A 195 25.20 -3.39 -20.97
CA ARG A 195 24.01 -3.62 -20.17
C ARG A 195 22.80 -3.79 -21.09
N ALA A 196 22.11 -4.93 -21.00
CA ALA A 196 20.89 -5.25 -21.73
C ALA A 196 19.89 -5.97 -20.82
N PRO A 197 18.58 -5.95 -21.10
CA PRO A 197 17.63 -6.77 -20.36
C PRO A 197 17.97 -8.26 -20.53
N SER A 198 17.90 -9.03 -19.44
CA SER A 198 17.82 -10.50 -19.57
C SER A 198 16.40 -10.88 -20.01
N VAL A 199 16.26 -12.03 -20.67
CA VAL A 199 15.00 -12.46 -21.25
C VAL A 199 14.72 -13.92 -20.94
N ALA A 200 13.48 -14.22 -20.51
CA ALA A 200 12.92 -15.57 -20.51
C ALA A 200 11.93 -15.70 -21.67
N ALA A 201 12.09 -16.75 -22.48
CA ALA A 201 11.18 -17.01 -23.60
C ALA A 201 9.94 -17.74 -23.10
N LEU A 202 8.75 -17.16 -23.37
CA LEU A 202 7.45 -17.80 -23.14
C LEU A 202 6.88 -18.21 -24.50
N GLU A 203 6.80 -19.49 -24.75
CA GLU A 203 6.19 -20.05 -25.95
C GLU A 203 4.69 -20.20 -25.76
N LEU A 204 3.93 -19.76 -26.74
CA LEU A 204 2.47 -19.85 -26.77
C LEU A 204 2.03 -20.72 -27.95
N THR A 205 1.01 -21.54 -27.74
CA THR A 205 0.36 -22.35 -28.77
C THR A 205 -1.16 -22.23 -28.66
N ARG A 206 -1.86 -22.09 -29.78
CA ARG A 206 -3.32 -22.19 -29.84
C ARG A 206 -3.74 -23.59 -30.24
N ARG A 207 -4.55 -24.21 -29.42
CA ARG A 207 -5.10 -25.53 -29.71
C ARG A 207 -6.42 -25.74 -28.96
N ASP A 208 -7.38 -26.28 -29.67
CA ASP A 208 -8.67 -26.77 -29.11
C ASP A 208 -9.39 -25.72 -28.21
N GLY A 209 -9.36 -24.43 -28.61
CA GLY A 209 -10.00 -23.35 -27.86
C GLY A 209 -9.24 -22.93 -26.58
N ARG A 210 -8.00 -23.37 -26.42
CA ARG A 210 -7.12 -23.05 -25.29
C ARG A 210 -5.80 -22.41 -25.73
N LEU A 211 -5.17 -21.70 -24.82
CA LEU A 211 -3.81 -21.18 -24.99
C LEU A 211 -2.85 -22.08 -24.20
N GLY A 212 -2.07 -22.88 -24.94
CA GLY A 212 -0.92 -23.58 -24.36
C GLY A 212 0.21 -22.58 -24.08
N TYR A 213 0.91 -22.77 -22.98
CA TYR A 213 2.11 -22.01 -22.63
C TYR A 213 3.24 -22.94 -22.21
N HIS A 214 4.48 -22.54 -22.52
CA HIS A 214 5.68 -23.24 -22.10
C HIS A 214 6.79 -22.23 -21.77
N VAL A 215 7.38 -22.35 -20.58
CA VAL A 215 8.53 -21.55 -20.14
C VAL A 215 9.45 -22.38 -19.25
N GLY A 216 10.71 -22.55 -19.66
CA GLY A 216 11.66 -23.40 -18.95
C GLY A 216 11.16 -24.85 -18.83
N GLU A 217 10.93 -25.32 -17.60
CA GLU A 217 10.40 -26.66 -17.31
C GLU A 217 8.86 -26.64 -17.06
N THR A 218 8.24 -25.45 -17.07
CA THR A 218 6.81 -25.31 -16.79
C THR A 218 6.02 -25.24 -18.08
N ALA A 219 5.00 -26.10 -18.21
CA ALA A 219 4.05 -26.07 -19.31
C ALA A 219 2.62 -26.24 -18.78
N GLY A 220 1.66 -25.71 -19.53
CA GLY A 220 0.25 -25.83 -19.18
C GLY A 220 -0.64 -25.24 -20.25
N GLU A 221 -1.94 -25.16 -19.94
CA GLU A 221 -2.97 -24.61 -20.82
C GLU A 221 -3.90 -23.66 -20.04
N LEU A 222 -4.33 -22.59 -20.69
CA LEU A 222 -5.29 -21.62 -20.17
C LEU A 222 -6.57 -21.64 -21.02
N ALA A 223 -7.70 -21.70 -20.35
CA ALA A 223 -8.97 -21.30 -20.95
C ALA A 223 -9.17 -19.78 -20.83
N PRO A 224 -9.95 -19.15 -21.72
CA PRO A 224 -10.38 -17.77 -21.53
C PRO A 224 -11.02 -17.57 -20.13
N GLY A 225 -10.69 -16.48 -19.45
CA GLY A 225 -11.12 -16.16 -18.09
C GLY A 225 -10.31 -16.84 -16.98
N ALA A 226 -9.25 -17.59 -17.30
CA ALA A 226 -8.46 -18.33 -16.31
C ALA A 226 -7.10 -17.69 -16.01
N TRP A 227 -6.67 -17.81 -14.73
CA TRP A 227 -5.31 -17.56 -14.28
C TRP A 227 -4.43 -18.81 -14.43
N SER A 228 -3.15 -18.59 -14.76
CA SER A 228 -2.14 -19.65 -14.61
C SER A 228 -1.77 -19.84 -13.12
N PRO A 229 -1.18 -20.98 -12.73
CA PRO A 229 -0.35 -21.05 -11.54
C PRO A 229 0.84 -20.07 -11.68
N TYR A 230 1.65 -19.93 -10.60
CA TYR A 230 2.92 -19.20 -10.71
C TYR A 230 3.85 -19.91 -11.70
N LEU A 231 4.34 -19.14 -12.68
CA LEU A 231 5.32 -19.59 -13.66
C LEU A 231 6.70 -19.16 -13.19
N ARG A 232 7.59 -20.12 -13.03
CA ARG A 232 8.98 -19.86 -12.67
C ARG A 232 9.79 -19.51 -13.89
N LEU A 233 10.40 -18.32 -13.88
CA LEU A 233 11.21 -17.77 -14.96
C LEU A 233 12.68 -17.81 -14.55
N ARG A 234 13.56 -18.20 -15.50
CA ARG A 234 15.01 -18.21 -15.31
C ARG A 234 15.64 -17.13 -16.18
N PHE A 235 16.41 -16.25 -15.55
CA PHE A 235 17.14 -15.17 -16.21
C PHE A 235 18.63 -15.37 -16.07
N ASP A 236 19.34 -15.48 -17.19
CA ASP A 236 20.80 -15.49 -17.23
C ASP A 236 21.31 -14.03 -17.28
N LEU A 237 22.09 -13.64 -16.28
CA LEU A 237 22.65 -12.29 -16.19
C LEU A 237 24.08 -12.19 -16.72
N GLY A 238 24.61 -13.29 -17.28
CA GLY A 238 26.00 -13.41 -17.70
C GLY A 238 26.94 -13.77 -16.55
N GLU A 239 28.15 -14.23 -16.92
CA GLU A 239 29.18 -14.60 -15.95
C GLU A 239 28.75 -15.68 -14.94
N GLY A 240 27.87 -16.59 -15.36
CA GLY A 240 27.33 -17.67 -14.52
C GLY A 240 26.31 -17.24 -13.49
N ARG A 241 25.91 -15.97 -13.48
CA ARG A 241 24.86 -15.45 -12.57
C ARG A 241 23.47 -15.72 -13.13
N VAL A 242 22.64 -16.34 -12.32
CA VAL A 242 21.25 -16.66 -12.66
C VAL A 242 20.32 -16.05 -11.61
N VAL A 243 19.21 -15.50 -12.06
CA VAL A 243 18.12 -15.01 -11.21
C VAL A 243 16.83 -15.72 -11.59
N PHE A 244 16.04 -16.07 -10.58
CA PHE A 244 14.71 -16.62 -10.77
C PHE A 244 13.65 -15.61 -10.40
N GLY A 245 12.54 -15.64 -11.13
CA GLY A 245 11.37 -14.81 -10.86
C GLY A 245 10.09 -15.60 -11.05
N LEU A 246 9.00 -15.08 -10.55
CA LEU A 246 7.66 -15.66 -10.66
C LEU A 246 6.71 -14.67 -11.36
N THR A 247 5.85 -15.16 -12.24
CA THR A 247 4.74 -14.39 -12.79
C THR A 247 3.49 -15.25 -12.91
N ARG A 248 2.35 -14.62 -13.14
CA ARG A 248 1.10 -15.28 -13.52
C ARG A 248 0.56 -14.67 -14.80
N LEU A 249 -0.09 -15.51 -15.58
CA LEU A 249 -0.80 -15.11 -16.78
C LEU A 249 -2.30 -15.14 -16.51
N PHE A 250 -3.03 -14.18 -17.10
CA PHE A 250 -4.48 -14.23 -17.18
C PHE A 250 -4.89 -14.13 -18.65
N LEU A 251 -5.60 -15.15 -19.15
CA LEU A 251 -6.12 -15.15 -20.51
C LEU A 251 -7.51 -14.50 -20.52
N GLU A 252 -7.57 -13.22 -20.89
CA GLU A 252 -8.87 -12.55 -21.04
C GLU A 252 -9.63 -13.12 -22.24
N ARG A 253 -8.94 -13.22 -23.38
CA ARG A 253 -9.53 -13.68 -24.65
C ARG A 253 -8.48 -14.40 -25.50
N LEU A 254 -8.90 -15.48 -26.16
CA LEU A 254 -8.01 -16.27 -27.00
C LEU A 254 -7.89 -15.70 -28.44
N GLU A 255 -8.99 -15.23 -29.04
CA GLU A 255 -9.05 -14.74 -30.41
C GLU A 255 -9.94 -13.49 -30.53
N PRO A 256 -9.38 -12.35 -30.95
CA PRO A 256 -7.95 -12.07 -31.00
C PRO A 256 -7.34 -12.13 -29.60
N LEU A 257 -6.05 -12.55 -29.49
CA LEU A 257 -5.41 -12.70 -28.20
C LEU A 257 -5.47 -11.42 -27.37
N SER A 258 -5.88 -11.56 -26.13
CA SER A 258 -5.66 -10.62 -25.02
C SER A 258 -5.16 -11.40 -23.81
N LEU A 259 -3.88 -11.25 -23.52
CA LEU A 259 -3.17 -11.97 -22.47
C LEU A 259 -2.48 -10.99 -21.53
N TYR A 260 -2.88 -10.99 -20.28
CA TYR A 260 -2.19 -10.27 -19.22
C TYR A 260 -1.03 -11.12 -18.69
N CYS A 261 0.13 -10.50 -18.50
CA CYS A 261 1.27 -11.05 -17.78
C CYS A 261 1.59 -10.15 -16.59
N GLY A 262 1.47 -10.67 -15.39
CA GLY A 262 1.72 -9.94 -14.16
C GLY A 262 3.17 -9.50 -14.00
N PRO A 263 3.45 -8.58 -13.05
CA PRO A 263 4.81 -8.23 -12.68
C PRO A 263 5.64 -9.49 -12.36
N ILE A 264 6.91 -9.48 -12.74
CA ILE A 264 7.79 -10.62 -12.43
C ILE A 264 8.30 -10.45 -11.00
N GLN A 265 7.74 -11.22 -10.09
CA GLN A 265 8.04 -11.21 -8.67
C GLN A 265 9.34 -11.94 -8.36
N ILE A 266 9.90 -11.72 -7.19
CA ILE A 266 11.07 -12.44 -6.68
C ILE A 266 10.64 -13.86 -6.32
N ASP A 267 11.41 -14.86 -6.78
CA ASP A 267 11.20 -16.27 -6.40
C ASP A 267 11.56 -16.45 -4.91
N PRO A 268 10.64 -16.88 -4.03
CA PRO A 268 10.91 -17.07 -2.62
C PRO A 268 11.93 -18.19 -2.34
N ASP A 269 12.08 -19.17 -3.26
CA ASP A 269 13.04 -20.28 -3.11
C ASP A 269 14.46 -19.87 -3.54
N ALA A 270 14.60 -18.77 -4.31
CA ALA A 270 15.87 -18.26 -4.79
C ALA A 270 15.88 -16.72 -4.84
N PRO A 271 15.66 -16.03 -3.72
CA PRO A 271 15.48 -14.59 -3.71
C PRO A 271 16.77 -13.86 -4.09
N ASN A 272 16.68 -13.01 -5.10
CA ASN A 272 17.78 -12.17 -5.59
C ASN A 272 17.90 -10.81 -4.85
N LEU A 273 16.89 -10.45 -4.08
CA LEU A 273 16.83 -9.24 -3.25
C LEU A 273 16.36 -9.62 -1.83
N PRO A 274 16.70 -8.82 -0.81
CA PRO A 274 16.41 -9.15 0.59
C PRO A 274 14.93 -8.92 0.95
N ILE A 275 14.03 -9.79 0.49
CA ILE A 275 12.59 -9.74 0.80
C ILE A 275 12.25 -10.38 2.15
N ALA A 276 13.20 -11.08 2.75
CA ALA A 276 13.02 -11.73 4.05
C ALA A 276 14.28 -11.63 4.92
N GLN A 277 14.09 -11.75 6.23
CA GLN A 277 15.15 -11.83 7.26
C GLN A 277 14.84 -13.00 8.20
N PRO A 278 15.73 -14.01 8.39
CA PRO A 278 16.84 -14.31 7.47
C PRO A 278 16.32 -14.58 6.06
N LEU A 279 17.17 -14.48 5.05
CA LEU A 279 16.74 -14.65 3.67
C LEU A 279 16.12 -16.03 3.39
N SER A 280 16.59 -17.08 4.09
CA SER A 280 16.04 -18.44 4.05
C SER A 280 14.57 -18.53 4.49
N TYR A 281 14.08 -17.55 5.24
CA TYR A 281 12.69 -17.56 5.71
C TYR A 281 11.68 -17.48 4.57
N ALA A 282 12.03 -16.84 3.45
CA ALA A 282 11.19 -16.85 2.25
C ALA A 282 10.95 -18.27 1.72
N GLY A 283 12.02 -19.08 1.59
CA GLY A 283 11.92 -20.49 1.18
C GLY A 283 11.29 -21.40 2.25
N GLU A 284 11.50 -21.13 3.54
CA GLU A 284 10.81 -21.84 4.63
C GLU A 284 9.29 -21.70 4.49
N LEU A 285 8.76 -20.50 4.19
CA LEU A 285 7.35 -20.26 3.96
C LEU A 285 6.87 -20.95 2.67
N SER A 286 7.63 -20.87 1.57
CA SER A 286 7.29 -21.56 0.33
C SER A 286 7.11 -23.07 0.55
N ALA A 287 8.06 -23.69 1.24
CA ALA A 287 7.97 -25.10 1.58
C ALA A 287 6.77 -25.42 2.48
N ALA A 288 6.47 -24.55 3.45
CA ALA A 288 5.34 -24.73 4.37
C ALA A 288 3.98 -24.62 3.68
N LEU A 289 3.88 -23.77 2.65
CA LEU A 289 2.67 -23.58 1.86
C LEU A 289 2.52 -24.61 0.73
N GLY A 290 3.52 -25.44 0.49
CA GLY A 290 3.52 -26.42 -0.58
C GLY A 290 3.82 -25.86 -1.98
N GLY A 291 4.37 -24.65 -2.07
CA GLY A 291 4.72 -24.00 -3.31
C GLY A 291 4.94 -22.49 -3.19
N PRO A 292 5.27 -21.83 -4.31
CA PRO A 292 5.52 -20.41 -4.33
C PRO A 292 4.27 -19.59 -3.96
N TYR A 293 4.52 -18.39 -3.48
CA TYR A 293 3.51 -17.43 -3.07
C TYR A 293 3.88 -16.01 -3.56
N SER A 294 2.97 -15.08 -3.44
CA SER A 294 3.19 -13.71 -3.88
C SER A 294 4.18 -12.96 -2.97
N THR A 295 5.26 -12.47 -3.56
CA THR A 295 6.36 -11.76 -2.86
C THR A 295 6.35 -10.24 -3.09
N LEU A 296 5.54 -9.72 -4.00
CA LEU A 296 5.39 -8.27 -4.19
C LEU A 296 4.79 -7.60 -2.96
N GLY A 297 5.17 -6.35 -2.73
CA GLY A 297 4.60 -5.53 -1.68
C GLY A 297 3.11 -5.23 -1.88
N MET A 298 2.68 -5.13 -3.14
CA MET A 298 1.29 -5.00 -3.57
C MET A 298 1.06 -6.01 -4.70
N PRO A 299 0.67 -7.23 -4.39
CA PRO A 299 0.53 -8.28 -5.40
C PRO A 299 -0.73 -8.14 -6.26
N GLU A 300 -1.82 -7.60 -5.69
CA GLU A 300 -3.08 -7.42 -6.40
C GLU A 300 -2.94 -6.28 -7.41
N GLU A 301 -2.98 -6.62 -8.69
CA GLU A 301 -2.73 -5.69 -9.78
C GLU A 301 -3.94 -4.82 -10.09
N THR A 302 -4.14 -3.81 -9.27
CA THR A 302 -5.24 -2.84 -9.41
C THR A 302 -5.18 -2.05 -10.72
N LYS A 303 -3.98 -1.90 -11.32
CA LYS A 303 -3.83 -1.22 -12.62
C LYS A 303 -4.43 -2.03 -13.75
N GLY A 304 -4.14 -3.33 -13.82
CA GLY A 304 -4.73 -4.21 -14.84
C GLY A 304 -6.25 -4.22 -14.78
N LEU A 305 -6.84 -4.14 -13.58
CA LEU A 305 -8.27 -3.99 -13.37
C LEU A 305 -8.77 -2.61 -13.85
N THR A 306 -8.09 -1.53 -13.47
CA THR A 306 -8.47 -0.15 -13.81
C THR A 306 -8.35 0.10 -15.30
N ASP A 307 -7.35 -0.49 -15.94
CA ASP A 307 -7.09 -0.40 -17.39
C ASP A 307 -8.01 -1.34 -18.21
N GLY A 308 -8.84 -2.17 -17.55
CA GLY A 308 -9.79 -3.08 -18.18
C GLY A 308 -9.15 -4.33 -18.81
N VAL A 309 -7.90 -4.64 -18.45
CA VAL A 309 -7.16 -5.83 -18.95
C VAL A 309 -7.47 -7.07 -18.10
N VAL A 310 -7.88 -6.85 -16.86
CA VAL A 310 -8.33 -7.88 -15.93
C VAL A 310 -9.79 -7.59 -15.57
N THR A 311 -10.65 -8.61 -15.62
CA THR A 311 -12.06 -8.46 -15.24
C THR A 311 -12.23 -8.37 -13.73
N ASP A 312 -13.40 -7.90 -13.26
CA ASP A 312 -13.71 -7.82 -11.83
C ASP A 312 -13.62 -9.20 -11.16
N GLU A 313 -14.18 -10.24 -11.78
CA GLU A 313 -14.13 -11.61 -11.28
C GLU A 313 -12.70 -12.17 -11.23
N ALA A 314 -11.91 -11.92 -12.27
CA ALA A 314 -10.53 -12.37 -12.31
C ALA A 314 -9.68 -11.67 -11.23
N PHE A 315 -9.92 -10.38 -11.00
CA PHE A 315 -9.26 -9.66 -9.92
C PHE A 315 -9.64 -10.21 -8.54
N LEU A 316 -10.94 -10.46 -8.30
CA LEU A 316 -11.40 -11.06 -7.04
C LEU A 316 -10.85 -12.47 -6.83
N ALA A 317 -10.77 -13.29 -7.88
CA ALA A 317 -10.14 -14.61 -7.81
C ALA A 317 -8.66 -14.52 -7.44
N PHE A 318 -7.94 -13.52 -7.96
CA PHE A 318 -6.56 -13.27 -7.58
C PHE A 318 -6.43 -12.78 -6.13
N CYS A 319 -7.31 -11.89 -5.68
CA CYS A 319 -7.41 -11.46 -4.28
C CYS A 319 -7.68 -12.63 -3.33
N ASP A 320 -8.54 -13.58 -3.75
CA ASP A 320 -8.83 -14.81 -2.99
C ASP A 320 -7.60 -15.69 -2.82
N ASP A 321 -6.81 -15.89 -3.89
CA ASP A 321 -5.55 -16.64 -3.83
C ASP A 321 -4.54 -15.98 -2.88
N VAL A 322 -4.33 -14.66 -3.01
CA VAL A 322 -3.42 -13.90 -2.13
C VAL A 322 -3.87 -13.96 -0.68
N THR A 323 -5.17 -13.81 -0.41
CA THR A 323 -5.71 -13.93 0.95
C THR A 323 -5.46 -15.32 1.54
N ARG A 324 -5.69 -16.38 0.75
CA ARG A 324 -5.44 -17.77 1.16
C ARG A 324 -3.96 -18.01 1.47
N GLU A 325 -3.04 -17.45 0.70
CA GLU A 325 -1.61 -17.48 1.03
C GLU A 325 -1.33 -16.89 2.43
N ARG A 326 -1.94 -15.73 2.77
CA ARG A 326 -1.77 -15.08 4.09
C ARG A 326 -2.42 -15.87 5.22
N GLU A 327 -3.60 -16.44 5.00
CA GLU A 327 -4.26 -17.34 5.96
C GLU A 327 -3.39 -18.57 6.28
N ASN A 328 -2.79 -19.18 5.26
CA ASN A 328 -1.89 -20.32 5.42
C ASN A 328 -0.58 -19.91 6.15
N MET A 329 -0.02 -18.73 5.87
CA MET A 329 1.12 -18.20 6.62
C MET A 329 0.77 -17.96 8.09
N LEU A 330 -0.39 -17.37 8.36
CA LEU A 330 -0.90 -17.16 9.73
C LEU A 330 -1.05 -18.49 10.46
N ALA A 331 -1.71 -19.47 9.86
CA ALA A 331 -1.91 -20.80 10.45
C ALA A 331 -0.57 -21.49 10.76
N HIS A 332 0.38 -21.43 9.82
CA HIS A 332 1.72 -21.98 9.98
C HIS A 332 2.46 -21.38 11.18
N GLU A 333 2.49 -20.04 11.27
CA GLU A 333 3.22 -19.34 12.33
C GLU A 333 2.52 -19.45 13.69
N LEU A 334 1.18 -19.44 13.75
CA LEU A 334 0.43 -19.71 14.99
C LEU A 334 0.75 -21.10 15.54
N GLY A 335 0.83 -22.12 14.68
CA GLY A 335 1.21 -23.48 15.06
C GLY A 335 2.61 -23.57 15.67
N ARG A 336 3.50 -22.63 15.41
CA ARG A 336 4.89 -22.56 15.88
C ARG A 336 5.09 -21.61 17.05
N LEU A 337 4.14 -20.72 17.33
CA LEU A 337 4.25 -19.70 18.38
C LEU A 337 4.22 -20.33 19.78
N ARG A 338 5.36 -20.38 20.45
CA ARG A 338 5.48 -20.89 21.84
C ARG A 338 5.64 -19.75 22.84
N GLU A 339 6.33 -18.68 22.44
CA GLU A 339 6.55 -17.45 23.19
C GLU A 339 6.92 -16.32 22.24
N GLY A 340 6.88 -15.07 22.70
CA GLY A 340 7.30 -13.89 21.95
C GLY A 340 6.17 -13.27 21.13
N LEU A 341 6.50 -12.76 19.95
CA LEU A 341 5.66 -11.88 19.16
C LEU A 341 5.45 -12.42 17.74
N LEU A 342 4.19 -12.56 17.35
CA LEU A 342 3.78 -12.80 15.96
C LEU A 342 2.97 -11.61 15.47
N ALA A 343 3.36 -11.04 14.32
CA ALA A 343 2.56 -10.03 13.61
C ALA A 343 2.31 -10.49 12.18
N VAL A 344 1.06 -10.42 11.73
CA VAL A 344 0.65 -10.77 10.35
C VAL A 344 -0.28 -9.70 9.81
N VAL A 345 -0.04 -9.22 8.58
CA VAL A 345 -0.89 -8.20 7.95
C VAL A 345 -1.60 -8.77 6.72
N PHE A 346 -2.90 -8.50 6.65
CA PHE A 346 -3.79 -8.75 5.51
C PHE A 346 -4.06 -7.42 4.81
N ASP A 347 -3.45 -7.23 3.66
CA ASP A 347 -3.53 -6.00 2.87
C ASP A 347 -4.53 -6.08 1.70
N THR A 348 -5.07 -7.26 1.40
CA THR A 348 -6.06 -7.46 0.32
C THR A 348 -7.40 -6.77 0.61
N SER A 349 -7.79 -6.60 1.88
CA SER A 349 -9.01 -5.89 2.29
C SER A 349 -9.05 -4.45 1.79
N ASP A 350 -7.93 -3.76 1.83
CA ASP A 350 -7.74 -2.42 1.26
C ASP A 350 -7.97 -2.42 -0.26
N ARG A 351 -7.35 -3.37 -0.98
CA ARG A 351 -7.45 -3.46 -2.46
C ARG A 351 -8.87 -3.70 -2.95
N ILE A 352 -9.61 -4.57 -2.27
CA ILE A 352 -11.01 -4.84 -2.58
C ILE A 352 -11.86 -3.60 -2.34
N GLN A 353 -11.68 -2.89 -1.22
CA GLN A 353 -12.41 -1.67 -0.92
C GLN A 353 -12.12 -0.57 -1.94
N HIS A 354 -10.85 -0.35 -2.30
CA HIS A 354 -10.48 0.60 -3.35
C HIS A 354 -11.21 0.34 -4.66
N CYS A 355 -11.29 -0.92 -5.09
CA CYS A 355 -11.78 -1.26 -6.42
C CYS A 355 -13.30 -1.45 -6.51
N PHE A 356 -13.96 -1.84 -5.42
CA PHE A 356 -15.38 -2.22 -5.44
C PHE A 356 -16.30 -1.25 -4.71
N TRP A 357 -15.80 -0.18 -4.12
CA TRP A 357 -16.64 0.83 -3.43
C TRP A 357 -17.70 1.44 -4.35
N ARG A 358 -17.44 1.56 -5.66
CA ARG A 358 -18.39 2.01 -6.67
C ARG A 358 -19.70 1.22 -6.71
N LEU A 359 -19.68 -0.01 -6.21
CA LEU A 359 -20.86 -0.87 -6.13
C LEU A 359 -21.66 -0.64 -4.83
N HIS A 360 -21.03 -0.04 -3.83
CA HIS A 360 -21.66 0.41 -2.59
C HIS A 360 -22.25 1.82 -2.68
N ASP A 361 -21.62 2.70 -3.47
CA ASP A 361 -22.03 4.10 -3.60
C ASP A 361 -22.79 4.32 -4.91
N PRO A 362 -24.14 4.47 -4.86
CA PRO A 362 -24.94 4.72 -6.04
C PRO A 362 -24.68 6.08 -6.72
N THR A 363 -23.93 6.98 -6.06
CA THR A 363 -23.55 8.28 -6.63
C THR A 363 -22.26 8.23 -7.43
N HIS A 364 -21.53 7.11 -7.37
CA HIS A 364 -20.29 6.96 -8.12
C HIS A 364 -20.55 6.92 -9.63
N PRO A 365 -19.78 7.66 -10.46
CA PRO A 365 -20.00 7.72 -11.93
C PRO A 365 -19.94 6.37 -12.65
N LEU A 366 -19.29 5.36 -12.08
CA LEU A 366 -19.24 3.99 -12.58
C LEU A 366 -20.15 3.02 -11.82
N HIS A 367 -21.14 3.52 -11.05
CA HIS A 367 -22.09 2.64 -10.40
C HIS A 367 -23.00 1.96 -11.44
N ASP A 368 -23.01 0.63 -11.43
CA ASP A 368 -23.93 -0.19 -12.21
C ASP A 368 -24.83 -1.00 -11.27
N PRO A 369 -26.16 -0.77 -11.28
CA PRO A 369 -27.08 -1.49 -10.41
C PRO A 369 -27.13 -3.02 -10.64
N ALA A 370 -26.78 -3.51 -11.83
CA ALA A 370 -26.74 -4.94 -12.11
C ALA A 370 -25.47 -5.56 -11.50
N GLU A 371 -24.32 -4.92 -11.67
CA GLU A 371 -23.07 -5.32 -11.01
C GLU A 371 -23.14 -5.18 -9.49
N ALA A 372 -23.76 -4.11 -8.98
CA ALA A 372 -23.96 -3.90 -7.54
C ALA A 372 -24.79 -5.03 -6.90
N ARG A 373 -25.78 -5.59 -7.60
CA ARG A 373 -26.51 -6.77 -7.11
C ARG A 373 -25.66 -8.04 -7.09
N ARG A 374 -24.71 -8.17 -8.00
CA ARG A 374 -23.88 -9.36 -8.17
C ARG A 374 -22.61 -9.34 -7.33
N LEU A 375 -21.91 -8.19 -7.29
CA LEU A 375 -20.61 -8.02 -6.65
C LEU A 375 -20.62 -7.01 -5.49
N GLY A 376 -21.74 -6.34 -5.22
CA GLY A 376 -21.84 -5.38 -4.11
C GLY A 376 -21.45 -5.96 -2.74
N PRO A 377 -21.79 -7.21 -2.42
CA PRO A 377 -21.43 -7.80 -1.13
C PRO A 377 -19.95 -8.11 -0.92
N VAL A 378 -19.09 -8.07 -1.95
CA VAL A 378 -17.69 -8.56 -1.88
C VAL A 378 -16.86 -7.91 -0.77
N ILE A 379 -17.10 -6.64 -0.43
CA ILE A 379 -16.40 -5.96 0.66
C ILE A 379 -16.80 -6.58 2.01
N GLU A 380 -18.12 -6.71 2.26
CA GLU A 380 -18.63 -7.30 3.51
C GLU A 380 -18.24 -8.77 3.63
N GLU A 381 -18.33 -9.54 2.53
CA GLU A 381 -17.92 -10.95 2.47
C GLU A 381 -16.43 -11.12 2.79
N HIS A 382 -15.57 -10.22 2.27
CA HIS A 382 -14.15 -10.26 2.60
C HIS A 382 -13.89 -9.93 4.07
N LEU A 383 -14.61 -8.96 4.66
CA LEU A 383 -14.51 -8.66 6.09
C LEU A 383 -14.97 -9.84 6.97
N VAL A 384 -16.00 -10.56 6.57
CA VAL A 384 -16.42 -11.82 7.23
C VAL A 384 -15.29 -12.87 7.17
N ARG A 385 -14.59 -12.97 6.05
CA ARG A 385 -13.41 -13.84 5.93
C ARG A 385 -12.27 -13.38 6.84
N MET A 386 -12.03 -12.07 6.98
CA MET A 386 -11.04 -11.55 7.93
C MET A 386 -11.43 -11.86 9.38
N ASP A 387 -12.72 -11.82 9.73
CA ASP A 387 -13.20 -12.26 11.05
C ASP A 387 -12.92 -13.75 11.31
N ALA A 388 -13.01 -14.60 10.29
CA ALA A 388 -12.62 -16.02 10.41
C ALA A 388 -11.10 -16.17 10.67
N ALA A 389 -10.24 -15.35 10.04
CA ALA A 389 -8.81 -15.32 10.35
C ALA A 389 -8.53 -14.86 11.80
N VAL A 390 -9.31 -13.91 12.31
CA VAL A 390 -9.29 -13.53 13.74
C VAL A 390 -9.72 -14.71 14.62
N GLY A 391 -10.73 -15.46 14.20
CA GLY A 391 -11.18 -16.70 14.85
C GLY A 391 -10.06 -17.72 14.99
N LEU A 392 -9.33 -17.98 13.90
CA LEU A 392 -8.16 -18.87 13.90
C LEU A 392 -7.10 -18.42 14.91
N ALA A 393 -6.77 -17.13 14.93
CA ALA A 393 -5.83 -16.59 15.90
C ALA A 393 -6.34 -16.72 17.35
N LYS A 394 -7.63 -16.43 17.58
CA LYS A 394 -8.26 -16.53 18.90
C LYS A 394 -8.25 -17.97 19.43
N GLU A 395 -8.50 -18.96 18.58
CA GLU A 395 -8.46 -20.38 18.94
C GLU A 395 -7.04 -20.85 19.30
N ALA A 396 -6.03 -20.36 18.57
CA ALA A 396 -4.62 -20.63 18.84
C ALA A 396 -4.09 -19.90 20.10
N CYS A 397 -4.77 -18.81 20.52
CA CYS A 397 -4.43 -18.02 21.68
C CYS A 397 -5.00 -18.65 22.95
N GLY A 398 -4.13 -19.10 23.87
CA GLY A 398 -4.52 -19.45 25.23
C GLY A 398 -4.60 -18.22 26.15
N GLU A 399 -4.85 -18.45 27.45
CA GLU A 399 -4.91 -17.39 28.46
C GLU A 399 -3.60 -16.62 28.67
N ASP A 400 -2.49 -17.11 28.13
CA ASP A 400 -1.14 -16.54 28.19
C ASP A 400 -0.82 -15.68 26.95
N THR A 401 -1.80 -15.41 26.08
CA THR A 401 -1.61 -14.69 24.82
C THR A 401 -2.41 -13.38 24.79
N ALA A 402 -1.72 -12.27 24.54
CA ALA A 402 -2.34 -11.00 24.19
C ALA A 402 -2.65 -10.98 22.68
N LEU A 403 -3.92 -10.79 22.32
CA LEU A 403 -4.34 -10.68 20.92
C LEU A 403 -4.76 -9.25 20.60
N PHE A 404 -4.18 -8.69 19.55
CA PHE A 404 -4.53 -7.39 18.99
C PHE A 404 -4.94 -7.56 17.54
N VAL A 405 -6.07 -6.95 17.14
CA VAL A 405 -6.45 -6.77 15.74
C VAL A 405 -6.50 -5.27 15.50
N CYS A 406 -5.71 -4.77 14.57
CA CYS A 406 -5.59 -3.35 14.31
C CYS A 406 -5.69 -3.03 12.81
N SER A 407 -6.14 -1.82 12.51
CA SER A 407 -6.13 -1.25 11.17
C SER A 407 -5.40 0.09 11.17
N ASP A 408 -4.79 0.40 10.07
CA ASP A 408 -4.11 1.67 9.83
C ASP A 408 -5.07 2.81 9.55
N HIS A 409 -6.19 2.57 8.85
CA HIS A 409 -7.26 3.52 8.53
C HIS A 409 -8.59 2.82 8.26
N GLY A 410 -9.65 3.61 8.09
CA GLY A 410 -10.93 3.21 7.53
C GLY A 410 -11.05 3.57 6.05
N PHE A 411 -12.28 3.62 5.52
CA PHE A 411 -12.57 3.88 4.11
C PHE A 411 -13.74 4.84 3.92
N CYS A 412 -13.76 5.50 2.75
CA CYS A 412 -14.89 6.31 2.30
C CYS A 412 -15.00 6.29 0.76
N SER A 413 -16.09 6.84 0.24
CA SER A 413 -16.30 6.97 -1.20
C SER A 413 -15.32 7.97 -1.83
N TYR A 414 -14.92 7.68 -3.07
CA TYR A 414 -14.11 8.55 -3.92
C TYR A 414 -14.78 8.75 -5.28
N THR A 415 -15.56 9.83 -5.43
CA THR A 415 -16.27 10.16 -6.68
C THR A 415 -15.72 11.40 -7.39
N ARG A 416 -14.93 12.25 -6.68
CA ARG A 416 -14.42 13.53 -7.20
C ARG A 416 -12.92 13.68 -6.97
N SER A 417 -12.18 13.94 -8.02
CA SER A 417 -10.74 14.21 -8.02
C SER A 417 -10.42 15.68 -7.86
N VAL A 418 -9.39 16.00 -7.08
CA VAL A 418 -8.91 17.38 -6.85
C VAL A 418 -7.49 17.53 -7.37
N GLN A 419 -7.29 18.49 -8.30
CA GLN A 419 -5.98 18.86 -8.85
C GLN A 419 -5.38 20.01 -8.03
N LEU A 420 -4.65 19.69 -6.96
CA LEU A 420 -4.08 20.70 -6.06
C LEU A 420 -3.08 21.64 -6.77
N ASN A 421 -2.27 21.14 -7.70
CA ASN A 421 -1.34 21.99 -8.44
C ASN A 421 -2.07 22.92 -9.42
N ALA A 422 -3.17 22.48 -10.04
CA ALA A 422 -4.01 23.36 -10.86
C ALA A 422 -4.65 24.46 -9.99
N TRP A 423 -5.14 24.12 -8.79
CA TRP A 423 -5.61 25.10 -7.83
C TRP A 423 -4.53 26.10 -7.43
N LEU A 424 -3.32 25.63 -7.09
CA LEU A 424 -2.17 26.49 -6.74
C LEU A 424 -1.78 27.41 -7.91
N ALA A 425 -1.86 26.92 -9.15
CA ALA A 425 -1.57 27.74 -10.34
C ALA A 425 -2.65 28.82 -10.54
N GLN A 426 -3.93 28.47 -10.48
CA GLN A 426 -5.04 29.43 -10.58
C GLN A 426 -5.02 30.47 -9.45
N ALA A 427 -4.61 30.05 -8.26
CA ALA A 427 -4.47 30.95 -7.11
C ALA A 427 -3.19 31.81 -7.14
N GLY A 428 -2.30 31.61 -8.12
CA GLY A 428 -1.07 32.39 -8.30
C GLY A 428 0.09 32.01 -7.38
N TYR A 429 0.06 30.81 -6.78
CA TYR A 429 1.15 30.28 -5.94
C TYR A 429 2.16 29.44 -6.73
N LEU A 430 1.71 28.82 -7.84
CA LEU A 430 2.52 28.01 -8.74
C LEU A 430 2.55 28.69 -10.12
N ALA A 431 3.74 28.99 -10.63
CA ALA A 431 3.92 29.61 -11.92
C ALA A 431 4.23 28.56 -13.00
N LEU A 432 3.58 28.68 -14.15
CA LEU A 432 3.77 27.79 -15.29
C LEU A 432 4.38 28.54 -16.47
N ARG A 433 5.32 27.90 -17.13
CA ARG A 433 5.80 28.34 -18.45
C ARG A 433 4.72 28.05 -19.52
N PRO A 434 4.70 28.78 -20.63
CA PRO A 434 3.78 28.48 -21.73
C PRO A 434 3.88 27.02 -22.17
N HIS A 435 2.77 26.33 -22.26
CA HIS A 435 2.68 24.92 -22.64
C HIS A 435 1.32 24.63 -23.30
N ASP A 436 1.20 23.46 -23.92
CA ASP A 436 -0.08 22.95 -24.42
C ASP A 436 -1.00 22.64 -23.21
N PRO A 437 -2.21 23.22 -23.15
CA PRO A 437 -3.17 22.93 -22.07
C PRO A 437 -3.57 21.45 -21.98
N ALA A 438 -3.42 20.68 -23.05
CA ALA A 438 -3.69 19.23 -23.04
C ALA A 438 -2.57 18.40 -22.38
N ASP A 439 -1.38 18.98 -22.18
CA ASP A 439 -0.28 18.32 -21.46
C ASP A 439 -0.57 18.36 -19.94
N SER A 440 -0.70 17.21 -19.32
CA SER A 440 -0.92 17.08 -17.88
C SER A 440 0.17 17.71 -17.00
N GLY A 441 1.34 17.99 -17.57
CA GLY A 441 2.49 18.60 -16.88
C GLY A 441 3.07 17.74 -15.76
N GLU A 442 2.92 16.41 -15.82
CA GLU A 442 3.46 15.48 -14.82
C GLU A 442 4.95 15.74 -14.55
N LEU A 443 5.40 15.42 -13.33
CA LEU A 443 6.75 15.62 -12.85
C LEU A 443 7.18 17.11 -12.89
N PHE A 444 6.22 18.03 -12.75
CA PHE A 444 6.45 19.48 -12.77
C PHE A 444 7.09 20.01 -14.07
N LYS A 445 6.88 19.32 -15.19
CA LYS A 445 7.51 19.58 -16.50
C LYS A 445 7.45 21.04 -16.94
N HIS A 446 6.36 21.73 -16.63
CA HIS A 446 6.12 23.12 -17.07
C HIS A 446 6.29 24.16 -15.97
N VAL A 447 6.69 23.77 -14.75
CA VAL A 447 6.81 24.70 -13.63
C VAL A 447 7.99 25.66 -13.81
N ASP A 448 7.74 26.95 -13.58
CA ASP A 448 8.79 27.96 -13.40
C ASP A 448 9.10 28.12 -11.91
N TRP A 449 10.12 27.45 -11.47
CA TRP A 449 10.53 27.45 -10.07
C TRP A 449 10.99 28.82 -9.56
N SER A 450 11.48 29.70 -10.45
CA SER A 450 11.92 31.04 -10.08
C SER A 450 10.78 31.96 -9.67
N GLN A 451 9.54 31.60 -10.00
CA GLN A 451 8.32 32.35 -9.69
C GLN A 451 7.34 31.56 -8.82
N THR A 452 7.59 30.26 -8.60
CA THR A 452 6.71 29.37 -7.83
C THR A 452 6.97 29.52 -6.34
N ARG A 453 5.91 29.82 -5.57
CA ARG A 453 5.98 29.97 -4.11
C ARG A 453 5.59 28.70 -3.35
N ALA A 454 4.67 27.89 -3.92
CA ALA A 454 4.21 26.64 -3.33
C ALA A 454 3.86 25.62 -4.40
N TYR A 455 3.97 24.34 -4.07
CA TYR A 455 3.65 23.21 -4.94
C TYR A 455 3.09 22.03 -4.12
N ALA A 456 2.23 21.23 -4.73
CA ALA A 456 1.66 20.03 -4.12
C ALA A 456 2.31 18.76 -4.68
N LEU A 457 2.55 17.78 -3.81
CA LEU A 457 3.08 16.47 -4.18
C LEU A 457 2.66 15.45 -3.11
N GLY A 458 2.24 14.24 -3.54
CA GLY A 458 1.60 13.28 -2.66
C GLY A 458 0.09 13.51 -2.53
N PHE A 459 -0.54 12.86 -1.56
CA PHE A 459 -1.99 12.83 -1.42
C PHE A 459 -2.53 13.85 -0.40
N GLY A 460 -2.17 15.11 -0.59
CA GLY A 460 -2.63 16.22 0.26
C GLY A 460 -1.48 17.11 0.77
N SER A 461 -0.24 16.75 0.50
CA SER A 461 0.94 17.48 0.96
C SER A 461 1.23 18.70 0.09
N ILE A 462 1.39 19.88 0.70
CA ILE A 462 1.83 21.12 0.06
C ILE A 462 3.17 21.55 0.68
N TYR A 463 4.12 21.88 -0.17
CA TYR A 463 5.44 22.38 0.18
C TYR A 463 5.58 23.84 -0.27
N LEU A 464 6.11 24.69 0.60
CA LEU A 464 6.58 26.01 0.21
C LEU A 464 7.93 25.88 -0.50
N ASN A 465 8.14 26.64 -1.55
CA ASN A 465 9.43 26.71 -2.24
C ASN A 465 10.40 27.61 -1.45
N LEU A 466 10.93 27.07 -0.33
CA LEU A 466 11.71 27.81 0.65
C LEU A 466 13.15 28.04 0.19
N ALA A 467 13.62 29.27 0.31
CA ALA A 467 15.01 29.62 0.14
C ALA A 467 15.90 28.85 1.14
N GLY A 468 16.97 28.24 0.63
CA GLY A 468 17.90 27.43 1.45
C GLY A 468 17.43 26.00 1.75
N ARG A 469 16.19 25.63 1.40
CA ARG A 469 15.67 24.27 1.50
C ARG A 469 15.49 23.63 0.12
N GLU A 470 14.81 24.31 -0.78
CA GLU A 470 14.62 23.89 -2.17
C GLU A 470 15.70 24.46 -3.09
N PRO A 471 16.06 23.77 -4.21
CA PRO A 471 17.14 24.22 -5.11
C PRO A 471 16.94 25.60 -5.70
N GLN A 472 15.69 25.99 -5.97
CA GLN A 472 15.31 27.29 -6.51
C GLN A 472 14.27 27.97 -5.60
N GLY A 473 14.47 27.88 -4.28
CA GLY A 473 13.56 28.44 -3.29
C GLY A 473 13.50 29.96 -3.36
N VAL A 474 12.28 30.50 -3.41
CA VAL A 474 12.01 31.94 -3.52
C VAL A 474 11.33 32.52 -2.27
N VAL A 475 10.77 31.66 -1.40
CA VAL A 475 10.10 32.08 -0.17
C VAL A 475 11.11 32.15 0.97
N ALA A 476 11.27 33.30 1.58
CA ALA A 476 12.13 33.44 2.75
C ALA A 476 11.60 32.62 3.94
N PRO A 477 12.45 31.89 4.67
CA PRO A 477 12.03 31.18 5.88
C PRO A 477 11.59 32.16 6.99
N GLY A 478 10.88 31.64 8.01
CA GLY A 478 10.37 32.43 9.13
C GLY A 478 9.01 33.05 8.86
N GLU A 479 8.84 34.33 9.22
CA GLU A 479 7.55 35.03 9.13
C GLU A 479 6.94 35.02 7.71
N PRO A 480 7.69 35.29 6.62
CA PRO A 480 7.13 35.22 5.25
C PRO A 480 6.54 33.84 4.91
N ALA A 481 7.23 32.77 5.30
CA ALA A 481 6.74 31.40 5.09
C ALA A 481 5.49 31.09 5.92
N GLN A 482 5.44 31.55 7.16
CA GLN A 482 4.28 31.40 8.04
C GLN A 482 3.05 32.15 7.50
N THR A 483 3.25 33.39 7.06
CA THR A 483 2.20 34.21 6.45
C THR A 483 1.64 33.56 5.19
N LEU A 484 2.53 33.11 4.29
CA LEU A 484 2.13 32.40 3.07
C LEU A 484 1.38 31.08 3.37
N SER A 485 1.85 30.32 4.35
CA SER A 485 1.16 29.11 4.79
C SER A 485 -0.26 29.41 5.29
N ALA A 486 -0.43 30.44 6.10
CA ALA A 486 -1.72 30.85 6.63
C ALA A 486 -2.66 31.34 5.51
N GLU A 487 -2.12 32.13 4.56
CA GLU A 487 -2.87 32.60 3.39
C GLU A 487 -3.37 31.42 2.53
N ILE A 488 -2.50 30.47 2.16
CA ILE A 488 -2.86 29.31 1.38
C ILE A 488 -3.92 28.48 2.13
N ALA A 489 -3.75 28.25 3.42
CA ALA A 489 -4.69 27.49 4.24
C ALA A 489 -6.08 28.13 4.27
N ALA A 490 -6.16 29.44 4.47
CA ALA A 490 -7.43 30.17 4.49
C ALA A 490 -8.18 30.05 3.14
N ARG A 491 -7.47 30.26 2.04
CA ARG A 491 -8.07 30.17 0.69
C ARG A 491 -8.49 28.75 0.31
N LEU A 492 -7.73 27.72 0.74
CA LEU A 492 -8.12 26.33 0.54
C LEU A 492 -9.42 25.97 1.27
N LEU A 493 -9.60 26.46 2.50
CA LEU A 493 -10.82 26.23 3.29
C LEU A 493 -12.07 26.86 2.64
N GLU A 494 -11.92 27.90 1.83
CA GLU A 494 -12.98 28.55 1.07
C GLU A 494 -13.29 27.85 -0.26
N THR A 495 -12.49 26.83 -0.63
CA THR A 495 -12.59 26.16 -1.94
C THR A 495 -13.83 25.29 -2.00
N THR A 496 -14.66 25.55 -3.03
CA THR A 496 -15.90 24.82 -3.29
C THR A 496 -15.91 24.22 -4.70
N ASP A 497 -16.55 23.05 -4.85
CA ASP A 497 -16.89 22.43 -6.12
C ASP A 497 -18.40 22.61 -6.34
N ALA A 498 -18.79 23.45 -7.30
CA ALA A 498 -20.18 23.82 -7.55
C ALA A 498 -20.96 24.22 -6.28
N GLY A 499 -20.30 24.96 -5.37
CA GLY A 499 -20.87 25.42 -4.11
C GLY A 499 -20.73 24.45 -2.93
N THR A 500 -20.22 23.24 -3.15
CA THR A 500 -19.98 22.26 -2.08
C THR A 500 -18.55 22.39 -1.54
N PRO A 501 -18.35 22.58 -0.22
CA PRO A 501 -17.00 22.65 0.36
C PRO A 501 -16.24 21.35 0.16
N ALA A 502 -15.07 21.41 -0.49
CA ALA A 502 -14.23 20.23 -0.77
C ALA A 502 -13.19 19.96 0.33
N VAL A 503 -12.74 21.02 1.03
CA VAL A 503 -11.71 20.94 2.07
C VAL A 503 -12.37 20.92 3.45
N ALA A 504 -11.97 19.98 4.30
CA ALA A 504 -12.41 19.88 5.69
C ALA A 504 -11.50 20.63 6.63
N ALA A 505 -10.19 20.48 6.43
CA ALA A 505 -9.15 21.09 7.25
C ALA A 505 -7.88 21.33 6.41
N VAL A 506 -7.06 22.27 6.84
CA VAL A 506 -5.70 22.45 6.34
C VAL A 506 -4.79 22.51 7.55
N HIS A 507 -4.02 21.45 7.71
CA HIS A 507 -3.15 21.27 8.87
C HIS A 507 -1.78 21.89 8.63
N GLN A 508 -1.35 22.72 9.56
CA GLN A 508 0.01 23.29 9.56
C GLN A 508 1.01 22.23 10.03
N LYS A 509 2.20 22.21 9.46
CA LYS A 509 3.30 21.31 9.84
C LYS A 509 3.53 21.22 11.35
N ALA A 510 3.56 22.37 12.02
CA ALA A 510 3.82 22.45 13.46
C ALA A 510 2.73 21.79 14.33
N ALA A 511 1.51 21.67 13.82
CA ALA A 511 0.41 21.01 14.53
C ALA A 511 0.45 19.47 14.37
N LEU A 512 0.99 18.97 13.25
CA LEU A 512 0.99 17.55 12.94
C LEU A 512 2.29 16.84 13.34
N TYR A 513 3.44 17.50 13.17
CA TYR A 513 4.73 16.82 13.17
C TYR A 513 5.66 17.35 14.25
N ALA A 514 6.01 16.47 15.17
CA ALA A 514 7.02 16.72 16.20
C ALA A 514 8.15 15.69 16.08
N GLY A 515 9.40 16.13 16.21
CA GLY A 515 10.57 15.26 16.17
C GLY A 515 11.68 15.75 15.25
N ALA A 516 12.77 15.02 15.20
CA ALA A 516 14.01 15.43 14.51
C ALA A 516 13.86 15.54 12.99
N ARG A 517 12.86 14.88 12.41
CA ARG A 517 12.62 14.89 10.95
C ARG A 517 11.52 15.86 10.52
N ALA A 518 10.88 16.57 11.45
CA ALA A 518 9.79 17.51 11.16
C ALA A 518 10.18 18.60 10.14
N ALA A 519 11.46 18.95 10.05
CA ALA A 519 11.95 19.90 9.04
C ALA A 519 11.75 19.41 7.59
N GLN A 520 11.69 18.09 7.37
CA GLN A 520 11.51 17.45 6.06
C GLN A 520 10.04 17.33 5.65
N ALA A 521 9.13 17.47 6.60
CA ALA A 521 7.68 17.33 6.40
C ALA A 521 7.13 18.37 5.42
N PRO A 522 5.97 18.10 4.80
CA PRO A 522 5.21 19.12 4.07
C PRO A 522 4.85 20.28 5.01
N ASP A 523 4.76 21.49 4.44
CA ASP A 523 4.44 22.69 5.22
C ASP A 523 2.95 22.75 5.57
N LEU A 524 2.10 22.20 4.69
CA LEU A 524 0.66 22.04 4.88
C LEU A 524 0.21 20.63 4.47
N VAL A 525 -0.80 20.10 5.15
CA VAL A 525 -1.52 18.89 4.74
C VAL A 525 -2.99 19.26 4.55
N VAL A 526 -3.50 19.05 3.34
CA VAL A 526 -4.89 19.33 2.98
C VAL A 526 -5.74 18.10 3.30
N GLY A 527 -6.61 18.23 4.27
CA GLY A 527 -7.64 17.25 4.60
C GLY A 527 -8.89 17.50 3.77
N LEU A 528 -9.14 16.64 2.78
CA LEU A 528 -10.34 16.73 1.95
C LEU A 528 -11.54 16.10 2.65
N ARG A 529 -12.75 16.53 2.28
CA ARG A 529 -14.00 15.88 2.68
C ARG A 529 -14.29 14.70 1.77
N PRO A 530 -14.83 13.57 2.24
CA PRO A 530 -15.48 12.63 1.35
C PRO A 530 -16.57 13.34 0.52
N PRO A 531 -16.73 13.06 -0.79
CA PRO A 531 -16.06 12.02 -1.58
C PRO A 531 -14.88 12.55 -2.42
N TYR A 532 -14.19 13.61 -2.00
CA TYR A 532 -13.07 14.22 -2.69
C TYR A 532 -11.75 13.50 -2.35
N ARG A 533 -10.86 13.41 -3.34
CA ARG A 533 -9.50 12.91 -3.18
C ARG A 533 -8.55 13.62 -4.13
N VAL A 534 -7.28 13.76 -3.76
CA VAL A 534 -6.24 14.30 -4.65
C VAL A 534 -6.05 13.39 -5.87
N ALA A 535 -6.09 13.96 -7.05
CA ALA A 535 -5.90 13.24 -8.30
C ALA A 535 -4.49 12.63 -8.40
N TRP A 536 -4.38 11.45 -9.03
CA TRP A 536 -3.11 10.77 -9.25
C TRP A 536 -2.07 11.63 -9.97
N THR A 537 -2.52 12.38 -10.99
CA THR A 537 -1.65 13.29 -11.73
C THR A 537 -1.09 14.39 -10.84
N SER A 538 -1.92 15.00 -9.98
CA SER A 538 -1.47 16.00 -9.01
C SER A 538 -0.49 15.41 -7.99
N ALA A 539 -0.72 14.17 -7.53
CA ALA A 539 0.15 13.51 -6.56
C ALA A 539 1.59 13.28 -7.07
N ILE A 540 1.79 13.22 -8.37
CA ILE A 540 3.11 13.09 -9.01
C ILE A 540 3.59 14.40 -9.65
N GLY A 541 3.00 15.54 -9.27
CA GLY A 541 3.43 16.85 -9.74
C GLY A 541 2.82 17.31 -11.06
N GLY A 542 1.70 16.70 -11.50
CA GLY A 542 0.93 17.20 -12.65
C GLY A 542 0.26 18.53 -12.33
N THR A 543 0.21 19.42 -13.31
CA THR A 543 -0.22 20.82 -13.16
C THR A 543 -1.40 21.20 -14.05
N GLY A 544 -1.77 20.33 -14.99
CA GLY A 544 -2.83 20.59 -15.97
C GLY A 544 -4.22 20.17 -15.50
N GLY A 545 -5.23 20.57 -16.28
CA GLY A 545 -6.63 20.21 -16.13
C GLY A 545 -7.44 21.11 -15.18
N ASP A 546 -8.72 20.75 -15.05
CA ASP A 546 -9.63 21.41 -14.11
C ASP A 546 -9.31 21.04 -12.67
N VAL A 547 -9.59 21.94 -11.72
CA VAL A 547 -9.35 21.70 -10.29
C VAL A 547 -10.18 20.52 -9.79
N PHE A 548 -11.42 20.38 -10.28
CA PHE A 548 -12.32 19.28 -9.89
C PHE A 548 -12.75 18.49 -11.11
N THR A 549 -12.65 17.16 -11.03
CA THR A 549 -13.11 16.25 -12.08
C THR A 549 -13.79 15.04 -11.47
N ASP A 550 -14.70 14.40 -12.24
CA ASP A 550 -15.30 13.12 -11.83
C ASP A 550 -14.24 12.03 -11.76
N ASN A 551 -14.31 11.17 -10.74
CA ASN A 551 -13.59 9.93 -10.75
C ASN A 551 -14.33 8.90 -11.63
N ARG A 552 -13.77 8.60 -12.79
CA ARG A 552 -14.28 7.59 -13.73
C ARG A 552 -13.37 6.36 -13.79
N GLN A 553 -12.78 5.99 -12.67
CA GLN A 553 -11.91 4.80 -12.53
C GLN A 553 -12.53 3.79 -11.58
N LYS A 554 -12.16 2.51 -11.74
CA LYS A 554 -12.58 1.44 -10.82
C LYS A 554 -11.99 1.60 -9.40
N TRP A 555 -10.93 2.36 -9.24
CA TRP A 555 -10.44 2.82 -7.94
C TRP A 555 -11.41 3.87 -7.39
N SER A 556 -12.36 3.44 -6.58
CA SER A 556 -13.60 4.15 -6.23
C SER A 556 -13.83 4.36 -4.74
N GLY A 557 -13.20 3.58 -3.89
CA GLY A 557 -13.05 3.82 -2.46
C GLY A 557 -11.67 4.34 -2.16
N ASP A 558 -11.54 5.16 -1.11
CA ASP A 558 -10.24 5.71 -0.72
C ASP A 558 -10.23 6.13 0.75
N HIS A 559 -9.04 6.42 1.25
CA HIS A 559 -8.79 6.91 2.60
C HIS A 559 -7.94 8.21 2.60
N CYS A 560 -7.55 8.72 1.40
CA CYS A 560 -6.75 9.94 1.23
C CYS A 560 -7.60 11.21 1.42
N VAL A 561 -8.31 11.27 2.52
CA VAL A 561 -9.15 12.38 3.00
C VAL A 561 -8.61 12.90 4.32
N ASP A 562 -9.29 13.85 4.98
CA ASP A 562 -8.94 14.21 6.35
C ASP A 562 -9.02 12.99 7.27
N ALA A 563 -8.00 12.78 8.07
CA ALA A 563 -7.84 11.61 8.94
C ALA A 563 -9.02 11.41 9.91
N ALA A 564 -9.76 12.47 10.22
CA ALA A 564 -10.93 12.39 11.09
C ALA A 564 -12.10 11.59 10.50
N PHE A 565 -12.16 11.46 9.15
CA PHE A 565 -13.23 10.71 8.48
C PHE A 565 -12.95 9.21 8.34
N VAL A 566 -11.69 8.80 8.43
CA VAL A 566 -11.27 7.43 8.16
C VAL A 566 -10.41 6.84 9.29
N PRO A 567 -10.90 6.86 10.55
CA PRO A 567 -10.18 6.18 11.63
C PRO A 567 -10.11 4.68 11.35
N GLY A 568 -9.02 4.03 11.78
CA GLY A 568 -8.93 2.58 11.81
C GLY A 568 -9.61 1.97 13.04
N SER A 569 -9.47 0.67 13.21
CA SER A 569 -10.04 -0.11 14.32
C SER A 569 -8.95 -0.72 15.21
N LEU A 570 -9.22 -0.83 16.50
CA LEU A 570 -8.45 -1.67 17.43
C LEU A 570 -9.39 -2.58 18.21
N PHE A 571 -9.14 -3.89 18.11
CA PHE A 571 -9.75 -4.90 18.98
C PHE A 571 -8.66 -5.63 19.77
N THR A 572 -8.95 -6.01 20.99
CA THR A 572 -8.03 -6.82 21.81
C THR A 572 -8.80 -7.61 22.86
N ASN A 573 -8.26 -8.74 23.28
CA ASN A 573 -8.77 -9.53 24.41
C ASN A 573 -8.38 -8.94 25.77
N LEU A 574 -7.65 -7.81 25.80
CA LEU A 574 -7.21 -7.18 27.03
C LEU A 574 -8.26 -6.15 27.51
N PRO A 575 -8.54 -6.09 28.83
CA PRO A 575 -9.43 -5.08 29.41
C PRO A 575 -8.72 -3.72 29.50
N LEU A 576 -8.52 -3.08 28.37
CA LEU A 576 -7.87 -1.78 28.26
C LEU A 576 -8.89 -0.65 28.31
N ALA A 577 -8.46 0.50 28.85
CA ALA A 577 -9.22 1.75 28.81
C ALA A 577 -8.82 2.57 27.59
N ALA A 578 -9.80 2.94 26.76
CA ALA A 578 -9.63 3.93 25.71
C ALA A 578 -10.50 5.16 26.03
N PRO A 579 -10.07 6.36 25.60
CA PRO A 579 -10.91 7.55 25.66
C PRO A 579 -12.20 7.37 24.86
N GLU A 580 -13.26 8.07 25.27
CA GLU A 580 -14.45 8.20 24.43
C GLU A 580 -14.05 8.84 23.09
N GLY A 581 -14.52 8.28 21.99
CA GLY A 581 -14.18 8.73 20.63
C GLY A 581 -12.95 8.07 19.99
N GLY A 582 -12.10 7.38 20.77
CA GLY A 582 -10.96 6.64 20.21
C GLY A 582 -9.60 7.01 20.82
N THR A 583 -8.54 6.46 20.21
CA THR A 583 -7.15 6.64 20.66
C THR A 583 -6.21 6.78 19.47
N ALA A 584 -5.05 7.42 19.66
CA ALA A 584 -4.04 7.54 18.61
C ALA A 584 -3.41 6.17 18.33
N GLN A 585 -3.18 5.88 17.05
CA GLN A 585 -2.53 4.64 16.61
C GLN A 585 -1.10 4.48 17.13
N THR A 586 -0.40 5.58 17.40
CA THR A 586 0.95 5.60 17.98
C THR A 586 1.03 4.91 19.35
N ARG A 587 -0.10 4.78 20.07
CA ARG A 587 -0.14 4.12 21.37
C ARG A 587 -0.08 2.59 21.30
N LEU A 588 -0.29 1.99 20.11
CA LEU A 588 -0.30 0.53 19.96
C LEU A 588 1.06 -0.10 20.33
N ALA A 589 2.17 0.45 19.79
CA ALA A 589 3.51 -0.13 20.02
C ALA A 589 3.83 -0.32 21.51
N ALA A 590 3.65 0.72 22.30
CA ALA A 590 3.87 0.63 23.75
C ALA A 590 2.85 -0.27 24.44
N THR A 591 1.60 -0.34 23.95
CA THR A 591 0.58 -1.25 24.49
C THR A 591 0.97 -2.73 24.28
N VAL A 592 1.53 -3.06 23.11
CA VAL A 592 2.06 -4.42 22.84
C VAL A 592 3.27 -4.72 23.73
N CYS A 593 4.18 -3.76 23.88
CA CYS A 593 5.31 -3.89 24.81
C CYS A 593 4.83 -4.14 26.26
N ASP A 594 3.91 -3.32 26.76
CA ASP A 594 3.34 -3.45 28.11
C ASP A 594 2.66 -4.82 28.32
N ALA A 595 1.98 -5.36 27.30
CA ALA A 595 1.37 -6.69 27.35
C ALA A 595 2.41 -7.80 27.52
N LEU A 596 3.56 -7.70 26.87
CA LEU A 596 4.70 -8.63 27.00
C LEU A 596 5.58 -8.34 28.23
N GLY A 597 5.29 -7.32 29.04
CA GLY A 597 6.11 -6.91 30.18
C GLY A 597 7.42 -6.25 29.78
N LEU A 598 7.48 -5.67 28.59
CA LEU A 598 8.66 -4.99 28.05
C LEU A 598 8.57 -3.48 28.33
N ALA A 599 9.72 -2.87 28.58
CA ALA A 599 9.81 -1.42 28.60
C ALA A 599 9.65 -0.86 27.18
N PRO A 600 8.73 0.09 26.92
CA PRO A 600 8.67 0.79 25.66
C PRO A 600 10.00 1.47 25.33
N LEU A 601 10.37 1.49 24.04
CA LEU A 601 11.60 2.14 23.61
C LEU A 601 11.43 3.67 23.56
N ALA A 602 12.56 4.37 23.63
CA ALA A 602 12.58 5.84 23.58
C ALA A 602 11.91 6.35 22.28
N GLY A 603 11.01 7.31 22.41
CA GLY A 603 10.24 7.88 21.31
C GLY A 603 8.86 7.25 21.11
N MET A 604 8.55 6.12 21.74
CA MET A 604 7.20 5.54 21.73
C MET A 604 6.25 6.38 22.60
N GLU A 605 5.07 6.66 22.09
CA GLU A 605 3.98 7.22 22.87
C GLU A 605 3.52 6.22 23.93
N ARG A 606 3.09 6.71 25.09
CA ARG A 606 2.62 5.86 26.18
C ARG A 606 1.45 4.96 25.73
N GLY A 607 1.51 3.68 26.06
CA GLY A 607 0.48 2.69 25.78
C GLY A 607 -0.87 2.96 26.46
N LEU A 608 -1.85 2.14 26.13
CA LEU A 608 -3.18 2.16 26.76
C LEU A 608 -3.11 1.58 28.17
N SER A 609 -3.83 2.19 29.10
CA SER A 609 -3.91 1.70 30.47
C SER A 609 -4.90 0.54 30.57
N ARG A 610 -4.67 -0.40 31.49
CA ARG A 610 -5.68 -1.40 31.87
C ARG A 610 -6.81 -0.76 32.67
N LYS A 611 -8.03 -1.26 32.51
CA LYS A 611 -9.19 -0.90 33.34
C LYS A 611 -8.98 -1.33 34.79
#